data_107a9c9e2c27f8c2750ae6908a68fb60
#
_entry.id   107a9c9e2c27f8c2750ae6908a68fb60
#
_cell.length_a   1.000
_cell.length_b   1.000
_cell.length_c   1.000
_cell.angle_alpha   90.00
_cell.angle_beta   90.00
_cell.angle_gamma   90.00
#
_symmetry.space_group_name_H-M   'P 1'
#
loop_
_entity.id
_entity.type
_entity.pdbx_description
1 polymer ?
#
loop_
_entity_poly.entity_id
_entity_poly.type
_entity_poly.pdbx_seq_one_letter_code
_entity_poly.pdbx_strand_id
1 'polypeptide(L)'
;KNIISGKEYIFKAQLFSDCTGDGEVGFLAGADYRMGRESKEETGEPRAPLTSDLLVMGTSVQWYAEDTRNVSDFPDCPWAIRFDEKTCIPITRGDWDWEAGLNNDQITEIEYIRDHALRAVYGNWDFLKNKSEKKDQFAKKKLAWVAYIGGKRESRRLMGDLVLREQDILNDIQYEDATFTTTWGVDLHYPKPIQGMKEEPFLSYCDVQEIKPYAVPYRCLYSRNIGNLFMAGRDISVTHVALGTVRVMRTGGMMGEVVGMAASLCKKYHTDPRGVYEKYLSDLRILMKQGVGKSGFPEAESID
;
A
#
# COMPACT_ATOMS: atom_id res chain seq x y z
N LYS A 1 22.91 1.58 6.23
CA LYS A 1 23.54 0.54 7.05
C LYS A 1 22.89 -0.81 6.76
N ASN A 2 23.68 -1.85 6.57
CA ASN A 2 23.16 -3.21 6.47
C ASN A 2 22.80 -3.69 7.88
N ILE A 3 21.54 -4.05 8.12
CA ILE A 3 21.05 -4.41 9.45
C ILE A 3 21.60 -5.76 9.96
N ILE A 4 22.00 -6.65 9.06
CA ILE A 4 22.54 -7.96 9.40
C ILE A 4 24.03 -7.86 9.74
N SER A 5 24.82 -7.22 8.88
CA SER A 5 26.28 -7.13 9.01
C SER A 5 26.75 -5.89 9.76
N GLY A 6 25.89 -4.90 10.01
CA GLY A 6 26.25 -3.60 10.56
C GLY A 6 27.08 -2.71 9.64
N LYS A 7 27.46 -3.20 8.44
CA LYS A 7 28.29 -2.47 7.48
C LYS A 7 27.57 -1.25 6.93
N GLU A 8 28.26 -0.13 6.83
CA GLU A 8 27.73 1.11 6.27
C GLU A 8 28.17 1.24 4.80
N TYR A 9 27.23 1.73 3.97
CA TYR A 9 27.46 2.01 2.55
C TYR A 9 27.03 3.44 2.27
N ILE A 10 27.79 4.14 1.46
CA ILE A 10 27.44 5.46 0.94
C ILE A 10 27.21 5.33 -0.56
N PHE A 11 25.99 5.63 -0.99
CA PHE A 11 25.62 5.68 -2.40
C PHE A 11 25.66 7.13 -2.86
N LYS A 12 26.41 7.41 -3.95
CA LYS A 12 26.46 8.72 -4.60
C LYS A 12 25.86 8.61 -5.99
N ALA A 13 24.83 9.40 -6.28
CA ALA A 13 24.15 9.41 -7.57
C ALA A 13 23.69 10.85 -7.92
N GLN A 14 23.45 11.08 -9.19
CA GLN A 14 22.85 12.34 -9.65
C GLN A 14 21.34 12.36 -9.40
N LEU A 15 20.68 11.19 -9.52
CA LEU A 15 19.25 11.00 -9.36
C LEU A 15 18.98 9.88 -8.37
N PHE A 16 17.89 10.02 -7.62
CA PHE A 16 17.37 9.00 -6.72
C PHE A 16 15.90 8.74 -7.07
N SER A 17 15.41 7.54 -6.77
CA SER A 17 13.99 7.22 -6.82
C SER A 17 13.59 6.57 -5.51
N ASP A 18 12.55 7.12 -4.86
CA ASP A 18 11.90 6.47 -3.74
C ASP A 18 10.89 5.45 -4.27
N CYS A 19 11.20 4.17 -4.07
CA CYS A 19 10.34 3.04 -4.41
C CYS A 19 10.02 2.21 -3.16
N THR A 20 10.20 2.78 -1.97
CA THR A 20 9.99 2.10 -0.69
C THR A 20 8.52 1.85 -0.40
N GLY A 21 7.64 2.60 -1.05
CA GLY A 21 6.20 2.61 -0.80
C GLY A 21 5.81 3.29 0.51
N ASP A 22 6.78 3.63 1.34
CA ASP A 22 6.62 4.35 2.61
C ASP A 22 7.19 5.78 2.55
N GLY A 23 7.73 6.18 1.37
CA GLY A 23 8.35 7.49 1.20
C GLY A 23 9.57 7.70 2.10
N GLU A 24 10.31 6.64 2.42
CA GLU A 24 11.40 6.69 3.41
C GLU A 24 12.60 7.49 2.91
N VAL A 25 12.99 7.29 1.65
CA VAL A 25 14.09 8.05 1.05
C VAL A 25 13.73 9.54 0.97
N GLY A 26 12.50 9.85 0.55
CA GLY A 26 11.98 11.21 0.49
C GLY A 26 11.94 11.87 1.86
N PHE A 27 11.41 11.17 2.87
CA PHE A 27 11.33 11.67 4.24
C PHE A 27 12.71 11.99 4.80
N LEU A 28 13.67 11.08 4.67
CA LEU A 28 15.04 11.30 5.15
C LEU A 28 15.77 12.40 4.37
N ALA A 29 15.39 12.65 3.12
CA ALA A 29 15.92 13.73 2.31
C ALA A 29 15.25 15.10 2.57
N GLY A 30 14.20 15.14 3.41
CA GLY A 30 13.44 16.36 3.68
C GLY A 30 12.41 16.73 2.61
N ALA A 31 11.92 15.72 1.86
CA ALA A 31 10.81 15.92 0.92
C ALA A 31 9.51 16.21 1.69
N ASP A 32 8.70 17.09 1.12
CA ASP A 32 7.35 17.34 1.62
C ASP A 32 6.50 16.08 1.47
N TYR A 33 5.71 15.76 2.50
CA TYR A 33 4.84 14.59 2.50
C TYR A 33 3.56 14.81 3.30
N ARG A 34 2.61 13.89 3.16
CA ARG A 34 1.38 13.80 3.94
C ARG A 34 1.13 12.37 4.42
N MET A 35 0.38 12.25 5.51
CA MET A 35 -0.18 11.00 6.05
C MET A 35 -1.62 11.25 6.51
N GLY A 36 -2.43 10.20 6.57
CA GLY A 36 -3.82 10.32 6.95
C GLY A 36 -4.69 10.91 5.84
N ARG A 37 -5.93 11.29 6.18
CA ARG A 37 -6.89 11.84 5.23
C ARG A 37 -6.87 13.37 5.26
N GLU A 38 -6.85 13.96 4.09
CA GLU A 38 -7.08 15.38 3.87
C GLU A 38 -8.55 15.72 4.14
N SER A 39 -8.81 16.96 4.58
CA SER A 39 -10.19 17.43 4.76
C SER A 39 -10.87 17.76 3.43
N LYS A 40 -12.21 17.73 3.45
CA LYS A 40 -13.02 18.16 2.31
C LYS A 40 -12.84 19.66 1.99
N GLU A 41 -12.61 20.48 3.00
CA GLU A 41 -12.31 21.90 2.81
C GLU A 41 -11.00 22.09 2.01
N GLU A 42 -9.99 21.27 2.29
CA GLU A 42 -8.68 21.35 1.65
C GLU A 42 -8.68 20.84 0.21
N THR A 43 -9.33 19.71 -0.06
CA THR A 43 -9.21 19.02 -1.35
C THR A 43 -10.45 19.16 -2.24
N GLY A 44 -11.61 19.42 -1.66
CA GLY A 44 -12.90 19.42 -2.35
C GLY A 44 -13.41 18.02 -2.73
N GLU A 45 -12.75 16.97 -2.29
CA GLU A 45 -13.08 15.59 -2.65
C GLU A 45 -14.41 15.16 -2.02
N PRO A 46 -15.31 14.50 -2.78
CA PRO A 46 -16.57 14.01 -2.27
C PRO A 46 -16.45 13.06 -1.07
N ARG A 47 -15.44 12.19 -1.07
CA ARG A 47 -15.17 11.19 -0.01
C ARG A 47 -14.26 11.65 1.11
N ALA A 48 -13.66 12.83 0.99
CA ALA A 48 -12.83 13.36 2.06
C ALA A 48 -13.68 13.65 3.31
N PRO A 49 -13.15 13.42 4.53
CA PRO A 49 -13.83 13.77 5.78
C PRO A 49 -13.98 15.29 5.91
N LEU A 50 -14.89 15.73 6.77
CA LEU A 50 -15.08 17.17 7.05
C LEU A 50 -13.81 17.80 7.62
N THR A 51 -13.12 17.09 8.49
CA THR A 51 -11.84 17.49 9.09
C THR A 51 -10.78 16.44 8.78
N SER A 52 -9.55 16.86 8.54
CA SER A 52 -8.42 15.96 8.35
C SER A 52 -8.21 15.09 9.60
N ASP A 53 -7.77 13.84 9.39
CA ASP A 53 -7.49 12.89 10.45
C ASP A 53 -6.31 11.97 10.09
N LEU A 54 -5.96 11.05 10.99
CA LEU A 54 -4.84 10.13 10.82
C LEU A 54 -5.25 8.77 10.23
N LEU A 55 -6.51 8.60 9.82
CA LEU A 55 -6.95 7.34 9.23
C LEU A 55 -6.21 7.08 7.93
N VAL A 56 -5.72 5.85 7.79
CA VAL A 56 -5.03 5.33 6.61
C VAL A 56 -5.61 3.96 6.25
N MET A 57 -5.40 3.50 5.05
CA MET A 57 -5.62 2.09 4.73
C MET A 57 -4.57 1.25 5.45
N GLY A 58 -5.02 0.26 6.22
CA GLY A 58 -4.21 -0.45 7.19
C GLY A 58 -3.29 -1.52 6.62
N THR A 59 -2.89 -2.41 7.51
CA THR A 59 -2.01 -3.55 7.23
C THR A 59 -2.77 -4.85 7.40
N SER A 60 -2.81 -5.70 6.35
CA SER A 60 -3.41 -7.02 6.41
C SER A 60 -2.43 -8.08 6.89
N VAL A 61 -2.93 -8.96 7.78
CA VAL A 61 -2.27 -10.21 8.15
C VAL A 61 -3.15 -11.37 7.69
N GLN A 62 -2.88 -11.88 6.50
CA GLN A 62 -3.61 -12.99 5.92
C GLN A 62 -3.25 -14.32 6.60
N TRP A 63 -4.18 -15.25 6.61
CA TRP A 63 -3.98 -16.57 7.18
C TRP A 63 -4.92 -17.60 6.58
N TYR A 64 -4.56 -18.89 6.67
CA TYR A 64 -5.48 -19.96 6.31
C TYR A 64 -5.24 -21.23 7.12
N ALA A 65 -6.30 -22.04 7.22
CA ALA A 65 -6.27 -23.35 7.79
C ALA A 65 -6.49 -24.43 6.71
N GLU A 66 -5.95 -25.62 6.94
CA GLU A 66 -6.06 -26.77 6.08
C GLU A 66 -6.79 -27.93 6.78
N ASP A 67 -7.47 -28.76 6.00
CA ASP A 67 -8.04 -30.01 6.49
C ASP A 67 -6.95 -31.04 6.78
N THR A 68 -7.14 -31.77 7.88
CA THR A 68 -6.23 -32.85 8.31
C THR A 68 -6.97 -34.19 8.36
N ARG A 69 -6.24 -35.31 8.17
CA ARG A 69 -6.84 -36.65 8.26
C ARG A 69 -7.30 -36.97 9.69
N ASN A 70 -6.50 -36.56 10.67
CA ASN A 70 -6.71 -36.81 12.09
C ASN A 70 -7.09 -35.50 12.80
N VAL A 71 -7.59 -35.63 14.02
CA VAL A 71 -7.76 -34.47 14.91
C VAL A 71 -6.41 -33.76 15.06
N SER A 72 -6.43 -32.45 14.96
CA SER A 72 -5.26 -31.58 15.13
C SER A 72 -5.45 -30.71 16.37
N ASP A 73 -4.55 -30.82 17.31
CA ASP A 73 -4.56 -29.99 18.51
C ASP A 73 -4.08 -28.58 18.19
N PHE A 74 -4.52 -27.61 19.01
CA PHE A 74 -4.04 -26.24 18.98
C PHE A 74 -3.81 -25.76 20.42
N PRO A 75 -2.68 -25.12 20.73
CA PRO A 75 -2.40 -24.67 22.08
C PRO A 75 -3.35 -23.54 22.52
N ASP A 76 -3.61 -23.47 23.82
CA ASP A 76 -4.27 -22.29 24.39
C ASP A 76 -3.37 -21.07 24.26
N CYS A 77 -3.95 -19.95 23.78
CA CYS A 77 -3.25 -18.71 23.52
C CYS A 77 -3.70 -17.58 24.48
N PRO A 78 -3.32 -17.63 25.77
CA PRO A 78 -3.77 -16.65 26.76
C PRO A 78 -3.29 -15.21 26.50
N TRP A 79 -2.26 -15.06 25.69
CA TRP A 79 -1.68 -13.78 25.24
C TRP A 79 -2.47 -13.14 24.07
N ALA A 80 -3.33 -13.92 23.37
CA ALA A 80 -4.09 -13.47 22.22
C ALA A 80 -5.37 -12.71 22.62
N ILE A 81 -6.02 -12.09 21.66
CA ILE A 81 -7.33 -11.47 21.87
C ILE A 81 -8.34 -12.55 22.27
N ARG A 82 -9.16 -12.25 23.27
CA ARG A 82 -10.18 -13.17 23.74
C ARG A 82 -11.45 -13.02 22.92
N PHE A 83 -11.93 -14.14 22.40
CA PHE A 83 -13.18 -14.28 21.67
C PHE A 83 -14.20 -15.06 22.49
N ASP A 84 -15.47 -14.87 22.14
CA ASP A 84 -16.63 -15.62 22.62
C ASP A 84 -17.51 -16.03 21.43
N GLU A 85 -18.65 -16.69 21.69
CA GLU A 85 -19.58 -17.14 20.64
C GLU A 85 -20.17 -15.98 19.81
N LYS A 86 -20.21 -14.76 20.36
CA LYS A 86 -20.77 -13.57 19.67
C LYS A 86 -19.72 -12.84 18.83
N THR A 87 -18.49 -12.92 19.23
CA THR A 87 -17.39 -12.15 18.62
C THR A 87 -16.50 -13.00 17.71
N CYS A 88 -16.51 -14.35 17.83
CA CYS A 88 -15.72 -15.23 17.00
C CYS A 88 -16.18 -15.20 15.54
N ILE A 89 -15.21 -15.44 14.65
CA ILE A 89 -15.41 -15.47 13.20
C ILE A 89 -15.17 -16.91 12.73
N PRO A 90 -16.22 -17.71 12.46
CA PRO A 90 -16.11 -19.14 12.17
C PRO A 90 -15.72 -19.42 10.72
N ILE A 91 -14.53 -18.98 10.33
CA ILE A 91 -13.93 -19.15 9.00
C ILE A 91 -12.61 -19.90 9.10
N THR A 92 -12.13 -20.38 7.97
CA THR A 92 -10.86 -21.12 7.85
C THR A 92 -9.79 -20.36 7.06
N ARG A 93 -10.12 -19.12 6.64
CA ARG A 93 -9.24 -18.25 5.88
C ARG A 93 -9.58 -16.80 6.17
N GLY A 94 -8.57 -16.00 6.42
CA GLY A 94 -8.64 -14.55 6.49
C GLY A 94 -7.85 -13.96 5.33
N ASP A 95 -8.52 -13.14 4.52
CA ASP A 95 -7.92 -12.50 3.35
C ASP A 95 -7.51 -11.05 3.66
N TRP A 96 -7.69 -10.16 2.69
CA TRP A 96 -7.30 -8.76 2.80
C TRP A 96 -8.05 -7.99 3.90
N ASP A 97 -9.25 -8.41 4.26
CA ASP A 97 -10.14 -7.82 5.26
C ASP A 97 -9.69 -8.05 6.72
N TRP A 98 -8.75 -8.97 6.95
CA TRP A 98 -8.04 -9.09 8.23
C TRP A 98 -6.96 -8.02 8.31
N GLU A 99 -7.40 -6.80 8.59
CA GLU A 99 -6.65 -5.56 8.46
C GLU A 99 -6.70 -4.75 9.74
N ALA A 100 -5.53 -4.42 10.27
CA ALA A 100 -5.33 -3.68 11.51
C ALA A 100 -4.62 -2.35 11.29
N GLY A 101 -4.62 -1.51 12.31
CA GLY A 101 -3.83 -0.28 12.36
C GLY A 101 -4.33 0.85 11.47
N LEU A 102 -5.64 0.89 11.14
CA LEU A 102 -6.19 1.93 10.28
C LEU A 102 -6.08 3.35 10.89
N ASN A 103 -5.94 3.45 12.21
CA ASN A 103 -5.74 4.72 12.93
C ASN A 103 -4.33 4.88 13.51
N ASN A 104 -3.38 4.04 13.09
CA ASN A 104 -2.01 4.01 13.60
C ASN A 104 -1.01 4.48 12.56
N ASP A 105 0.13 4.98 13.00
CA ASP A 105 1.26 5.25 12.11
C ASP A 105 1.84 3.93 11.59
N GLN A 106 1.61 3.68 10.30
CA GLN A 106 2.01 2.44 9.61
C GLN A 106 3.54 2.24 9.53
N ILE A 107 4.33 3.19 9.97
CA ILE A 107 5.80 3.13 9.94
C ILE A 107 6.34 2.93 11.35
N THR A 108 6.03 3.85 12.24
CA THR A 108 6.58 3.83 13.61
C THR A 108 5.92 2.78 14.50
N GLU A 109 4.65 2.42 14.22
CA GLU A 109 3.87 1.46 15.00
C GLU A 109 3.68 0.11 14.28
N ILE A 110 4.41 -0.16 13.20
CA ILE A 110 4.21 -1.38 12.38
C ILE A 110 4.34 -2.69 13.17
N GLU A 111 5.24 -2.75 14.14
CA GLU A 111 5.42 -3.92 15.00
C GLU A 111 4.18 -4.14 15.89
N TYR A 112 3.66 -3.07 16.49
CA TYR A 112 2.43 -3.10 17.27
C TYR A 112 1.23 -3.53 16.42
N ILE A 113 1.07 -2.97 15.22
CA ILE A 113 0.00 -3.28 14.28
C ILE A 113 0.04 -4.76 13.90
N ARG A 114 1.22 -5.28 13.54
CA ARG A 114 1.42 -6.70 13.21
C ARG A 114 1.08 -7.59 14.40
N ASP A 115 1.58 -7.26 15.59
CA ASP A 115 1.36 -8.07 16.78
C ASP A 115 -0.12 -8.07 17.19
N HIS A 116 -0.82 -6.94 17.05
CA HIS A 116 -2.26 -6.84 17.26
C HIS A 116 -3.03 -7.75 16.29
N ALA A 117 -2.70 -7.71 15.00
CA ALA A 117 -3.30 -8.57 13.99
C ALA A 117 -3.03 -10.06 14.25
N LEU A 118 -1.80 -10.43 14.65
CA LEU A 118 -1.46 -11.79 15.04
C LEU A 118 -2.26 -12.23 16.27
N ARG A 119 -2.39 -11.38 17.29
CA ARG A 119 -3.22 -11.66 18.47
C ARG A 119 -4.67 -11.93 18.09
N ALA A 120 -5.22 -11.23 17.08
CA ALA A 120 -6.56 -11.48 16.57
C ALA A 120 -6.67 -12.84 15.88
N VAL A 121 -5.74 -13.16 14.97
CA VAL A 121 -5.73 -14.46 14.26
C VAL A 121 -5.64 -15.63 15.23
N TYR A 122 -4.65 -15.61 16.12
CA TYR A 122 -4.42 -16.72 17.06
C TYR A 122 -5.54 -16.83 18.10
N GLY A 123 -6.10 -15.70 18.56
CA GLY A 123 -7.19 -15.70 19.52
C GLY A 123 -8.49 -16.26 18.94
N ASN A 124 -8.84 -15.85 17.71
CA ASN A 124 -10.00 -16.39 17.03
C ASN A 124 -9.83 -17.90 16.77
N TRP A 125 -8.65 -18.32 16.33
CA TRP A 125 -8.37 -19.73 16.05
C TRP A 125 -8.35 -20.59 17.32
N ASP A 126 -7.74 -20.11 18.43
CA ASP A 126 -7.81 -20.75 19.74
C ASP A 126 -9.24 -20.96 20.21
N PHE A 127 -10.07 -19.91 20.09
CA PHE A 127 -11.47 -20.01 20.47
C PHE A 127 -12.21 -21.06 19.65
N LEU A 128 -12.08 -21.04 18.33
CA LEU A 128 -12.74 -21.98 17.41
C LEU A 128 -12.30 -23.45 17.65
N LYS A 129 -11.04 -23.68 17.99
CA LYS A 129 -10.48 -25.01 18.23
C LYS A 129 -10.81 -25.59 19.60
N ASN A 130 -10.81 -24.75 20.63
CA ASN A 130 -10.77 -25.24 22.01
C ASN A 130 -12.02 -24.91 22.81
N LYS A 131 -12.74 -23.82 22.49
CA LYS A 131 -13.76 -23.24 23.38
C LYS A 131 -15.14 -23.11 22.76
N SER A 132 -15.23 -22.94 21.44
CA SER A 132 -16.50 -22.74 20.74
C SER A 132 -17.41 -23.97 20.83
N GLU A 133 -18.71 -23.72 20.87
CA GLU A 133 -19.73 -24.76 20.69
C GLU A 133 -19.59 -25.50 19.35
N LYS A 134 -18.94 -24.87 18.36
CA LYS A 134 -18.65 -25.43 17.02
C LYS A 134 -17.27 -26.09 16.91
N LYS A 135 -16.52 -26.28 17.99
CA LYS A 135 -15.14 -26.80 17.96
C LYS A 135 -14.98 -28.11 17.20
N ASP A 136 -16.00 -28.99 17.21
CA ASP A 136 -15.97 -30.25 16.48
C ASP A 136 -15.86 -30.07 14.95
N GLN A 137 -16.39 -28.95 14.41
CA GLN A 137 -16.26 -28.57 12.99
C GLN A 137 -14.82 -28.20 12.62
N PHE A 138 -14.05 -27.77 13.61
CA PHE A 138 -12.65 -27.36 13.46
C PHE A 138 -11.66 -28.42 13.95
N ALA A 139 -12.13 -29.53 14.53
CA ALA A 139 -11.28 -30.56 15.12
C ALA A 139 -10.23 -31.11 14.13
N LYS A 140 -10.63 -31.37 12.87
CA LYS A 140 -9.76 -31.84 11.79
C LYS A 140 -9.21 -30.71 10.90
N LYS A 141 -8.97 -29.53 11.46
CA LYS A 141 -8.38 -28.39 10.76
C LYS A 141 -7.17 -27.88 11.55
N LYS A 142 -6.10 -27.54 10.85
CA LYS A 142 -4.92 -26.89 11.46
C LYS A 142 -4.70 -25.52 10.84
N LEU A 143 -4.29 -24.55 11.63
CA LEU A 143 -3.76 -23.28 11.14
C LEU A 143 -2.45 -23.59 10.39
N ALA A 144 -2.49 -23.49 9.06
CA ALA A 144 -1.40 -23.95 8.21
C ALA A 144 -0.41 -22.83 7.90
N TRP A 145 -0.92 -21.62 7.78
CA TRP A 145 -0.08 -20.47 7.47
C TRP A 145 -0.69 -19.18 8.03
N VAL A 146 0.17 -18.30 8.51
CA VAL A 146 -0.16 -16.93 8.92
C VAL A 146 0.94 -16.03 8.38
N ALA A 147 0.57 -14.92 7.75
CA ALA A 147 1.53 -13.93 7.27
C ALA A 147 2.24 -13.29 8.47
N TYR A 148 3.55 -13.42 8.56
CA TYR A 148 4.35 -12.77 9.60
C TYR A 148 4.81 -11.36 9.19
N ILE A 149 4.69 -11.02 7.90
CA ILE A 149 4.88 -9.68 7.37
C ILE A 149 3.52 -9.14 6.96
N GLY A 150 3.13 -8.02 7.53
CA GLY A 150 1.87 -7.37 7.20
C GLY A 150 1.90 -6.72 5.81
N GLY A 151 0.82 -6.91 5.05
CA GLY A 151 0.60 -6.28 3.75
C GLY A 151 0.13 -4.84 3.91
N LYS A 152 1.06 -3.89 4.03
CA LYS A 152 0.79 -2.46 4.18
C LYS A 152 0.24 -1.84 2.90
N ARG A 153 -0.79 -0.98 3.02
CA ARG A 153 -1.42 -0.30 1.88
C ARG A 153 -1.07 1.15 1.75
N GLU A 154 -0.95 1.85 2.85
CA GLU A 154 -0.74 3.29 2.89
C GLU A 154 0.21 3.68 4.01
N SER A 155 0.95 4.77 3.78
CA SER A 155 1.74 5.45 4.78
C SER A 155 1.99 6.89 4.31
N ARG A 156 3.24 7.33 4.18
CA ARG A 156 3.57 8.64 3.62
C ARG A 156 3.28 8.70 2.13
N ARG A 157 2.70 9.80 1.70
CA ARG A 157 2.56 10.21 0.29
C ARG A 157 3.42 11.45 0.10
N LEU A 158 4.45 11.36 -0.73
CA LEU A 158 5.34 12.47 -1.02
C LEU A 158 4.64 13.47 -1.95
N MET A 159 5.00 14.75 -1.83
CA MET A 159 4.34 15.81 -2.57
C MET A 159 5.11 16.13 -3.85
N GLY A 160 4.44 15.96 -4.99
CA GLY A 160 4.90 16.41 -6.31
C GLY A 160 4.41 17.81 -6.66
N ASP A 161 4.70 18.24 -7.88
CA ASP A 161 4.17 19.51 -8.42
C ASP A 161 2.66 19.46 -8.67
N LEU A 162 2.11 18.27 -8.78
CA LEU A 162 0.67 17.99 -8.82
C LEU A 162 0.32 16.94 -7.78
N VAL A 163 -0.76 17.17 -7.05
CA VAL A 163 -1.38 16.18 -6.17
C VAL A 163 -2.65 15.69 -6.84
N LEU A 164 -2.67 14.44 -7.28
CA LEU A 164 -3.86 13.85 -7.92
C LEU A 164 -4.97 13.68 -6.89
N ARG A 165 -6.20 14.06 -7.25
CA ARG A 165 -7.39 14.06 -6.39
C ARG A 165 -8.52 13.21 -6.98
N GLU A 166 -9.48 12.84 -6.14
CA GLU A 166 -10.66 12.07 -6.54
C GLU A 166 -11.41 12.71 -7.72
N GLN A 167 -11.68 14.01 -7.67
CA GLN A 167 -12.42 14.69 -8.74
C GLN A 167 -11.66 14.74 -10.06
N ASP A 168 -10.34 14.72 -10.03
CA ASP A 168 -9.52 14.66 -11.25
C ASP A 168 -9.76 13.32 -11.99
N ILE A 169 -9.93 12.25 -11.21
CA ILE A 169 -10.21 10.89 -11.69
C ILE A 169 -11.66 10.78 -12.17
N LEU A 170 -12.63 11.21 -11.34
CA LEU A 170 -14.05 11.07 -11.63
C LEU A 170 -14.49 11.91 -12.84
N ASN A 171 -13.88 13.08 -13.03
CA ASN A 171 -14.15 13.97 -14.15
C ASN A 171 -13.29 13.68 -15.38
N ASP A 172 -12.46 12.64 -15.33
CA ASP A 172 -11.58 12.22 -16.43
C ASP A 172 -10.72 13.40 -16.96
N ILE A 173 -10.08 14.13 -16.04
CA ILE A 173 -9.26 15.28 -16.40
C ILE A 173 -8.08 14.83 -17.24
N GLN A 174 -8.01 15.35 -18.47
CA GLN A 174 -6.92 15.06 -19.39
C GLN A 174 -5.74 16.00 -19.15
N TYR A 175 -4.73 15.49 -18.44
CA TYR A 175 -3.49 16.23 -18.21
C TYR A 175 -2.55 16.12 -19.41
N GLU A 176 -1.88 17.23 -19.74
CA GLU A 176 -0.88 17.25 -20.82
C GLU A 176 0.30 16.30 -20.56
N ASP A 177 0.63 16.06 -19.29
CA ASP A 177 1.71 15.18 -18.84
C ASP A 177 1.22 13.77 -18.45
N ALA A 178 0.11 13.32 -19.03
CA ALA A 178 -0.43 11.99 -18.84
C ALA A 178 0.61 10.89 -19.18
N THR A 179 0.74 9.90 -18.30
CA THR A 179 1.71 8.81 -18.42
C THR A 179 1.03 7.45 -18.54
N PHE A 180 1.14 6.60 -17.52
CA PHE A 180 0.51 5.27 -17.53
C PHE A 180 -0.98 5.36 -17.17
N THR A 181 -1.74 4.36 -17.64
CA THR A 181 -3.19 4.26 -17.37
C THR A 181 -3.46 3.26 -16.26
N THR A 182 -4.30 3.63 -15.30
CA THR A 182 -4.86 2.71 -14.30
C THR A 182 -6.35 2.49 -14.52
N THR A 183 -6.81 1.28 -14.14
CA THR A 183 -8.22 0.83 -14.27
C THR A 183 -8.78 0.37 -12.93
N TRP A 184 -7.97 0.44 -11.85
CA TRP A 184 -8.41 0.06 -10.52
C TRP A 184 -9.35 1.12 -9.96
N GLY A 185 -10.50 0.71 -9.41
CA GLY A 185 -11.48 1.62 -8.81
C GLY A 185 -10.92 2.39 -7.62
N VAL A 186 -11.65 3.38 -7.16
CA VAL A 186 -11.39 3.98 -5.85
C VAL A 186 -11.72 2.94 -4.80
N ASP A 187 -10.72 2.37 -4.16
CA ASP A 187 -10.82 1.25 -3.21
C ASP A 187 -10.27 1.72 -1.86
N LEU A 188 -11.20 2.18 -0.99
CA LEU A 188 -10.90 2.70 0.33
C LEU A 188 -11.26 1.68 1.40
N HIS A 189 -10.40 1.56 2.41
CA HIS A 189 -10.59 0.64 3.52
C HIS A 189 -10.92 1.40 4.81
N TYR A 190 -11.94 0.93 5.50
CA TYR A 190 -12.38 1.50 6.76
C TYR A 190 -12.45 0.45 7.86
N PRO A 191 -12.21 0.84 9.14
CA PRO A 191 -12.26 -0.11 10.25
C PRO A 191 -13.66 -0.70 10.40
N LYS A 192 -13.72 -2.03 10.64
CA LYS A 192 -14.94 -2.80 10.89
C LYS A 192 -14.90 -3.35 12.32
N PRO A 193 -15.37 -2.59 13.33
CA PRO A 193 -15.39 -3.07 14.70
C PRO A 193 -16.39 -4.23 14.87
N ILE A 194 -16.04 -5.19 15.72
CA ILE A 194 -16.94 -6.28 16.11
C ILE A 194 -17.75 -5.82 17.31
N GLN A 195 -19.08 -5.93 17.22
CA GLN A 195 -19.97 -5.52 18.29
C GLN A 195 -19.68 -6.32 19.59
N GLY A 196 -19.49 -5.62 20.68
CA GLY A 196 -19.18 -6.20 22.00
C GLY A 196 -17.71 -6.41 22.26
N MET A 197 -16.83 -6.24 21.27
CA MET A 197 -15.39 -6.28 21.44
C MET A 197 -14.84 -4.90 21.81
N LYS A 198 -13.91 -4.85 22.76
CA LYS A 198 -13.26 -3.59 23.21
C LYS A 198 -11.91 -3.35 22.56
N GLU A 199 -11.37 -4.36 21.91
CA GLU A 199 -10.09 -4.28 21.21
C GLU A 199 -10.20 -3.35 20.00
N GLU A 200 -9.09 -2.77 19.59
CA GLU A 200 -9.00 -2.04 18.33
C GLU A 200 -9.45 -2.92 17.15
N PRO A 201 -10.09 -2.33 16.14
CA PRO A 201 -10.49 -3.10 14.96
C PRO A 201 -9.29 -3.78 14.29
N PHE A 202 -9.45 -5.05 13.97
CA PHE A 202 -8.52 -5.87 13.18
C PHE A 202 -9.17 -6.42 11.91
N LEU A 203 -10.34 -5.89 11.58
CA LEU A 203 -11.06 -6.12 10.32
C LEU A 203 -11.34 -4.79 9.65
N SER A 204 -11.43 -4.84 8.34
CA SER A 204 -11.87 -3.71 7.52
C SER A 204 -13.01 -4.09 6.59
N TYR A 205 -13.65 -3.08 6.04
CA TYR A 205 -14.53 -3.19 4.88
C TYR A 205 -14.06 -2.22 3.79
N CYS A 206 -14.36 -2.56 2.53
CA CYS A 206 -14.08 -1.69 1.39
C CYS A 206 -15.27 -0.81 1.04
N ASP A 207 -14.99 0.46 0.74
CA ASP A 207 -15.85 1.35 -0.04
C ASP A 207 -15.23 1.48 -1.44
N VAL A 208 -15.84 0.79 -2.40
CA VAL A 208 -15.31 0.70 -3.77
C VAL A 208 -16.20 1.50 -4.72
N GLN A 209 -15.58 2.37 -5.50
CA GLN A 209 -16.23 3.02 -6.63
C GLN A 209 -15.53 2.66 -7.93
N GLU A 210 -16.30 2.11 -8.86
CA GLU A 210 -15.87 1.90 -10.23
C GLU A 210 -15.54 3.23 -10.91
N ILE A 211 -14.48 3.24 -11.71
CA ILE A 211 -14.02 4.39 -12.48
C ILE A 211 -13.77 4.01 -13.93
N LYS A 212 -13.72 5.01 -14.80
CA LYS A 212 -13.17 4.84 -16.14
C LYS A 212 -11.66 4.75 -16.10
N PRO A 213 -11.00 4.04 -17.03
CA PRO A 213 -9.56 4.11 -17.17
C PRO A 213 -9.10 5.57 -17.31
N TYR A 214 -8.10 5.96 -16.53
CA TYR A 214 -7.53 7.31 -16.59
C TYR A 214 -6.01 7.26 -16.53
N ALA A 215 -5.34 8.32 -16.99
CA ALA A 215 -3.90 8.40 -16.99
C ALA A 215 -3.37 9.25 -15.82
N VAL A 216 -2.33 8.76 -15.14
CA VAL A 216 -1.68 9.45 -14.03
C VAL A 216 -0.70 10.48 -14.59
N PRO A 217 -0.72 11.75 -14.10
CA PRO A 217 0.21 12.79 -14.55
C PRO A 217 1.65 12.53 -14.11
N TYR A 218 2.61 12.86 -14.96
CA TYR A 218 4.04 12.74 -14.65
C TYR A 218 4.45 13.57 -13.43
N ARG A 219 3.84 14.73 -13.22
CA ARG A 219 4.10 15.62 -12.06
C ARG A 219 3.77 14.99 -10.71
N CYS A 220 3.11 13.84 -10.68
CA CYS A 220 2.91 13.04 -9.47
C CYS A 220 4.10 12.13 -9.14
N LEU A 221 5.10 12.01 -10.01
CA LEU A 221 6.18 11.02 -9.93
C LEU A 221 7.54 11.62 -9.54
N TYR A 222 7.61 12.88 -9.14
CA TYR A 222 8.82 13.48 -8.61
C TYR A 222 8.51 14.49 -7.50
N SER A 223 9.48 14.69 -6.60
CA SER A 223 9.33 15.58 -5.44
C SER A 223 9.31 17.05 -5.87
N ARG A 224 8.40 17.83 -5.28
CA ARG A 224 8.29 19.27 -5.55
C ARG A 224 9.45 20.10 -4.97
N ASN A 225 10.10 19.61 -3.91
CA ASN A 225 11.13 20.36 -3.18
C ASN A 225 12.51 19.68 -3.16
N ILE A 226 12.61 18.39 -3.54
CA ILE A 226 13.91 17.70 -3.70
C ILE A 226 14.15 17.49 -5.20
N GLY A 227 14.98 18.34 -5.79
CA GLY A 227 15.11 18.50 -7.25
C GLY A 227 15.61 17.25 -8.00
N ASN A 228 16.24 16.28 -7.34
CA ASN A 228 16.76 15.07 -7.97
C ASN A 228 16.08 13.78 -7.47
N LEU A 229 14.87 13.88 -6.92
CA LEU A 229 14.14 12.76 -6.35
C LEU A 229 12.89 12.42 -7.17
N PHE A 230 12.84 11.21 -7.72
CA PHE A 230 11.65 10.57 -8.25
C PHE A 230 10.91 9.77 -7.18
N MET A 231 9.66 9.46 -7.46
CA MET A 231 8.77 8.64 -6.62
C MET A 231 8.06 7.60 -7.48
N ALA A 232 8.07 6.34 -7.05
CA ALA A 232 7.35 5.27 -7.75
C ALA A 232 6.86 4.23 -6.75
N GLY A 233 5.56 4.16 -6.53
CA GLY A 233 4.95 3.26 -5.57
C GLY A 233 3.72 3.87 -4.90
N ARG A 234 3.42 3.42 -3.70
CA ARG A 234 2.31 3.91 -2.88
C ARG A 234 2.55 5.32 -2.31
N ASP A 235 3.75 5.81 -2.49
CA ASP A 235 4.28 7.07 -1.98
C ASP A 235 4.27 8.22 -3.00
N ILE A 236 3.67 8.04 -4.18
CA ILE A 236 3.52 9.10 -5.18
C ILE A 236 2.57 10.21 -4.71
N SER A 237 2.56 11.34 -5.44
CA SER A 237 1.83 12.54 -5.08
C SER A 237 0.33 12.44 -5.39
N VAL A 238 -0.42 11.94 -4.43
CA VAL A 238 -1.89 11.76 -4.50
C VAL A 238 -2.52 12.05 -3.14
N THR A 239 -3.81 12.34 -3.12
CA THR A 239 -4.60 12.36 -1.87
C THR A 239 -4.84 10.94 -1.34
N HIS A 240 -5.32 10.82 -0.09
CA HIS A 240 -5.76 9.54 0.46
C HIS A 240 -6.78 8.85 -0.44
N VAL A 241 -7.77 9.57 -0.94
CA VAL A 241 -8.83 9.01 -1.79
C VAL A 241 -8.28 8.55 -3.13
N ALA A 242 -7.49 9.38 -3.79
CA ALA A 242 -6.89 9.04 -5.09
C ALA A 242 -5.89 7.87 -4.98
N LEU A 243 -5.21 7.70 -3.83
CA LEU A 243 -4.31 6.57 -3.57
C LEU A 243 -5.04 5.23 -3.74
N GLY A 244 -6.33 5.15 -3.42
CA GLY A 244 -7.15 3.94 -3.59
C GLY A 244 -7.06 3.34 -4.99
N THR A 245 -6.79 4.15 -6.02
CA THR A 245 -6.74 3.72 -7.42
C THR A 245 -5.36 3.32 -7.92
N VAL A 246 -4.28 3.84 -7.30
CA VAL A 246 -2.92 3.73 -7.86
C VAL A 246 -1.99 2.81 -7.06
N ARG A 247 -2.38 2.42 -5.83
CA ARG A 247 -1.53 1.64 -4.91
C ARG A 247 -1.29 0.18 -5.28
N VAL A 248 -1.98 -0.32 -6.29
CA VAL A 248 -1.89 -1.73 -6.68
C VAL A 248 -0.59 -2.03 -7.43
N MET A 249 -0.05 -3.26 -7.26
CA MET A 249 1.28 -3.64 -7.75
C MET A 249 1.50 -3.41 -9.24
N ARG A 250 0.51 -3.73 -10.09
CA ARG A 250 0.61 -3.52 -11.53
C ARG A 250 0.83 -2.05 -11.88
N THR A 251 0.06 -1.17 -11.24
CA THR A 251 0.17 0.28 -11.42
C THR A 251 1.55 0.77 -10.94
N GLY A 252 2.02 0.27 -9.77
CA GLY A 252 3.37 0.56 -9.28
C GLY A 252 4.49 0.15 -10.25
N GLY A 253 4.34 -0.99 -10.94
CA GLY A 253 5.28 -1.40 -11.98
C GLY A 253 5.35 -0.40 -13.14
N MET A 254 4.19 0.08 -13.62
CA MET A 254 4.15 1.10 -14.68
C MET A 254 4.74 2.45 -14.25
N MET A 255 4.60 2.83 -12.97
CA MET A 255 5.29 4.02 -12.41
C MET A 255 6.81 3.89 -12.57
N GLY A 256 7.36 2.72 -12.22
CA GLY A 256 8.80 2.45 -12.32
C GLY A 256 9.31 2.56 -13.76
N GLU A 257 8.53 2.08 -14.74
CA GLU A 257 8.88 2.20 -16.17
C GLU A 257 8.97 3.68 -16.59
N VAL A 258 7.96 4.48 -16.24
CA VAL A 258 7.95 5.92 -16.59
C VAL A 258 9.09 6.66 -15.91
N VAL A 259 9.34 6.39 -14.62
CA VAL A 259 10.45 7.00 -13.87
C VAL A 259 11.80 6.62 -14.48
N GLY A 260 11.99 5.35 -14.89
CA GLY A 260 13.20 4.91 -15.57
C GLY A 260 13.42 5.63 -16.91
N MET A 261 12.36 5.79 -17.72
CA MET A 261 12.42 6.55 -18.97
C MET A 261 12.76 8.02 -18.73
N ALA A 262 12.11 8.67 -17.75
CA ALA A 262 12.38 10.06 -17.39
C ALA A 262 13.81 10.25 -16.88
N ALA A 263 14.31 9.34 -16.03
CA ALA A 263 15.68 9.37 -15.55
C ALA A 263 16.71 9.25 -16.69
N SER A 264 16.39 8.46 -17.73
CA SER A 264 17.23 8.38 -18.93
C SER A 264 17.31 9.71 -19.69
N LEU A 265 16.19 10.45 -19.74
CA LEU A 265 16.15 11.81 -20.34
C LEU A 265 16.89 12.82 -19.46
N CYS A 266 16.76 12.74 -18.13
CA CYS A 266 17.57 13.57 -17.23
C CYS A 266 19.05 13.42 -17.50
N LYS A 267 19.52 12.18 -17.66
CA LYS A 267 20.92 11.90 -18.02
C LYS A 267 21.29 12.43 -19.40
N LYS A 268 20.43 12.19 -20.39
CA LYS A 268 20.67 12.60 -21.81
C LYS A 268 20.79 14.11 -21.95
N TYR A 269 19.92 14.86 -21.27
CA TYR A 269 19.82 16.30 -21.42
C TYR A 269 20.44 17.09 -20.27
N HIS A 270 21.11 16.43 -19.33
CA HIS A 270 21.69 17.05 -18.13
C HIS A 270 20.69 17.92 -17.38
N THR A 271 19.49 17.41 -17.17
CA THR A 271 18.37 18.07 -16.48
C THR A 271 17.90 17.28 -15.25
N ASP A 272 17.01 17.88 -14.50
CA ASP A 272 16.33 17.24 -13.35
C ASP A 272 14.93 16.68 -13.74
N PRO A 273 14.23 15.98 -12.85
CA PRO A 273 12.89 15.48 -13.08
C PRO A 273 11.89 16.53 -13.56
N ARG A 274 11.88 17.72 -12.96
CA ARG A 274 11.00 18.84 -13.36
C ARG A 274 11.32 19.35 -14.76
N GLY A 275 12.61 19.43 -15.10
CA GLY A 275 13.03 19.84 -16.44
C GLY A 275 12.59 18.86 -17.54
N VAL A 276 12.35 17.60 -17.24
CA VAL A 276 11.73 16.66 -18.18
C VAL A 276 10.29 17.09 -18.49
N TYR A 277 9.52 17.47 -17.47
CA TYR A 277 8.17 18.04 -17.67
C TYR A 277 8.22 19.32 -18.50
N GLU A 278 9.05 20.26 -18.11
CA GLU A 278 9.07 21.62 -18.69
C GLU A 278 9.59 21.66 -20.13
N LYS A 279 10.53 20.78 -20.49
CA LYS A 279 11.29 20.92 -21.75
C LYS A 279 11.29 19.66 -22.63
N TYR A 280 11.11 18.47 -22.05
CA TYR A 280 11.33 17.19 -22.74
C TYR A 280 10.16 16.23 -22.62
N LEU A 281 8.95 16.75 -22.33
CA LEU A 281 7.74 15.94 -22.19
C LEU A 281 7.39 15.17 -23.48
N SER A 282 7.67 15.77 -24.64
CA SER A 282 7.50 15.11 -25.95
C SER A 282 8.40 13.88 -26.10
N ASP A 283 9.66 13.98 -25.63
CA ASP A 283 10.58 12.86 -25.69
C ASP A 283 10.17 11.74 -24.75
N LEU A 284 9.67 12.09 -23.55
CA LEU A 284 9.10 11.11 -22.62
C LEU A 284 7.94 10.38 -23.25
N ARG A 285 7.03 11.08 -23.93
CA ARG A 285 5.90 10.46 -24.66
C ARG A 285 6.36 9.51 -25.76
N ILE A 286 7.45 9.85 -26.47
CA ILE A 286 8.04 8.96 -27.49
C ILE A 286 8.55 7.68 -26.84
N LEU A 287 9.31 7.78 -25.75
CA LEU A 287 9.80 6.61 -25.01
C LEU A 287 8.66 5.73 -24.50
N MET A 288 7.62 6.31 -23.91
CA MET A 288 6.46 5.57 -23.43
C MET A 288 5.75 4.81 -24.58
N LYS A 289 5.64 5.41 -25.78
CA LYS A 289 5.06 4.73 -26.96
C LYS A 289 5.93 3.58 -27.46
N GLN A 290 7.23 3.68 -27.36
CA GLN A 290 8.17 2.62 -27.72
C GLN A 290 8.11 1.46 -26.72
N GLY A 291 7.76 1.76 -25.48
CA GLY A 291 7.73 0.81 -24.37
C GLY A 291 9.11 0.32 -23.95
N VAL A 292 9.13 -0.58 -22.97
CA VAL A 292 10.37 -1.27 -22.54
C VAL A 292 10.60 -2.41 -23.51
N GLY A 293 11.65 -2.34 -24.31
CA GLY A 293 11.99 -3.39 -25.29
C GLY A 293 12.27 -4.73 -24.59
N LYS A 294 11.86 -5.84 -25.18
CA LYS A 294 12.09 -7.20 -24.64
C LYS A 294 13.56 -7.56 -24.48
N SER A 295 14.47 -6.86 -25.17
CA SER A 295 15.91 -7.14 -25.18
C SER A 295 16.69 -6.67 -23.92
N GLY A 296 16.01 -6.06 -22.95
CA GLY A 296 16.66 -5.54 -21.73
C GLY A 296 16.34 -6.32 -20.46
N PHE A 297 15.45 -7.29 -20.49
CA PHE A 297 15.21 -8.13 -19.33
C PHE A 297 16.09 -9.38 -19.41
N PRO A 298 16.85 -9.72 -18.35
CA PRO A 298 17.41 -11.06 -18.27
C PRO A 298 16.25 -12.06 -18.38
N GLU A 299 16.42 -13.09 -19.24
CA GLU A 299 15.49 -14.22 -19.23
C GLU A 299 15.36 -14.67 -17.77
N ALA A 300 14.12 -14.78 -17.27
CA ALA A 300 13.90 -15.32 -15.94
C ALA A 300 14.50 -16.73 -15.95
N GLU A 301 15.62 -16.91 -15.27
CA GLU A 301 16.11 -18.24 -14.98
C GLU A 301 14.96 -18.95 -14.23
N SER A 302 14.50 -20.06 -14.80
CA SER A 302 13.53 -20.91 -14.14
C SER A 302 14.11 -21.30 -12.80
N ILE A 303 13.48 -20.85 -11.73
CA ILE A 303 13.77 -21.36 -10.39
C ILE A 303 13.07 -22.71 -10.34
N ASP A 304 13.82 -23.78 -10.68
CA ASP A 304 13.42 -25.17 -10.46
C ASP A 304 13.46 -25.51 -8.96
#